data_3bdcb6d11c34d1f8cb2936f76299343e
#
_entry.id   3bdcb6d11c34d1f8cb2936f76299343e
#
_cell.length_a   1.000
_cell.length_b   1.000
_cell.length_c   1.000
_cell.angle_alpha   90.00
_cell.angle_beta   90.00
_cell.angle_gamma   90.00
#
_symmetry.space_group_name_H-M   'P 1'
#
loop_
_entity.id
_entity.type
_entity.pdbx_description
1 polymer ?
#
loop_
_entity_poly.entity_id
_entity_poly.type
_entity_poly.pdbx_seq_one_letter_code
_entity_poly.pdbx_strand_id
1 'polypeptide(L)'
;MLRALVVLAAMGASVPLVAQDRVATVVAEARRALGGSALDSLKTLSAEGPFRRSMGQRDMEGTIALLLSRPDKLRRSEEMGMGGMVNGPTVERISGFDGTEAWDDIQNRGGMGGNMQMVIRGPGGPGGPGGPGGGAITEEQQAQARVRRMKMELQRWTVALLVDSTVPFTDGGVVESPDGKADVLATTDEAGRPVKLFIDQASHLPVMLQYQEIRPRVMIAGGPGGRRGGPGGAPGGAPGTGMAGGPPAGGAPQGGGVQAGAGATGTDQARQRPSEEEMRQRIEAMRREGPPQPSQFAMFLGDYKKVNGVMLPHRISISIEGQPNEEWTVEKYRVNPSVKPAEFAKPKD
;
A
#
# COMPACT_ATOMS: atom_id res chain seq x y z
N MET A 1 -67.64 18.23 25.93
CA MET A 1 -66.88 17.25 25.14
C MET A 1 -66.06 18.01 24.10
N LEU A 2 -64.76 18.23 24.38
CA LEU A 2 -63.86 19.00 23.52
C LEU A 2 -62.99 18.01 22.76
N ARG A 3 -63.10 17.95 21.42
CA ARG A 3 -62.26 17.12 20.55
C ARG A 3 -61.01 17.89 20.17
N ALA A 4 -59.86 17.49 20.69
CA ALA A 4 -58.58 18.00 20.31
C ALA A 4 -58.15 17.43 18.94
N LEU A 5 -57.95 18.31 17.97
CA LEU A 5 -57.42 17.98 16.64
C LEU A 5 -55.89 18.01 16.72
N VAL A 6 -55.25 16.83 16.63
CA VAL A 6 -53.80 16.75 16.55
C VAL A 6 -53.40 16.88 15.08
N VAL A 7 -52.79 18.01 14.72
CA VAL A 7 -52.20 18.21 13.39
C VAL A 7 -50.75 17.67 13.44
N LEU A 8 -50.53 16.55 12.82
CA LEU A 8 -49.18 15.98 12.63
C LEU A 8 -48.53 16.71 11.43
N ALA A 9 -47.61 17.66 11.72
CA ALA A 9 -46.80 18.28 10.70
C ALA A 9 -45.68 17.29 10.28
N ALA A 10 -45.81 16.65 9.13
CA ALA A 10 -44.76 15.90 8.50
C ALA A 10 -43.74 16.89 7.93
N MET A 11 -42.63 17.11 8.63
CA MET A 11 -41.45 17.77 8.09
C MET A 11 -40.76 16.81 7.10
N GLY A 12 -41.22 16.79 5.85
CA GLY A 12 -40.49 16.20 4.74
C GLY A 12 -39.23 17.03 4.48
N ALA A 13 -38.06 16.43 4.74
CA ALA A 13 -36.78 17.00 4.30
C ALA A 13 -36.76 16.95 2.77
N SER A 14 -37.18 18.01 2.11
CA SER A 14 -37.01 18.20 0.67
C SER A 14 -35.53 18.43 0.40
N VAL A 15 -34.79 17.38 0.00
CA VAL A 15 -33.49 17.53 -0.64
C VAL A 15 -33.74 18.35 -1.91
N PRO A 16 -33.09 19.51 -2.08
CA PRO A 16 -33.40 20.39 -3.19
C PRO A 16 -33.11 19.67 -4.52
N LEU A 17 -34.08 19.59 -5.39
CA LEU A 17 -34.03 18.98 -6.74
C LEU A 17 -32.81 19.50 -7.55
N VAL A 18 -32.44 20.77 -7.33
CA VAL A 18 -31.31 21.48 -7.94
C VAL A 18 -29.94 20.81 -7.67
N ALA A 19 -29.76 20.18 -6.49
CA ALA A 19 -28.47 19.53 -6.14
C ALA A 19 -28.31 18.21 -6.90
N GLN A 20 -29.37 17.46 -7.13
CA GLN A 20 -29.32 16.22 -7.91
C GLN A 20 -29.06 16.48 -9.40
N ASP A 21 -29.65 17.55 -9.97
CA ASP A 21 -29.40 17.94 -11.37
C ASP A 21 -27.94 18.34 -11.59
N ARG A 22 -27.32 19.02 -10.58
CA ARG A 22 -25.90 19.39 -10.66
C ARG A 22 -24.99 18.17 -10.63
N VAL A 23 -25.21 17.21 -9.71
CA VAL A 23 -24.43 15.96 -9.64
C VAL A 23 -24.50 15.20 -10.95
N ALA A 24 -25.71 15.03 -11.51
CA ALA A 24 -25.91 14.34 -12.79
C ALA A 24 -25.16 15.02 -13.92
N THR A 25 -25.17 16.37 -13.97
CA THR A 25 -24.45 17.16 -14.96
C THR A 25 -22.94 16.96 -14.84
N VAL A 26 -22.37 17.13 -13.63
CA VAL A 26 -20.93 16.97 -13.40
C VAL A 26 -20.47 15.56 -13.76
N VAL A 27 -21.21 14.52 -13.36
CA VAL A 27 -20.89 13.14 -13.71
C VAL A 27 -20.94 12.92 -15.22
N ALA A 28 -21.95 13.45 -15.92
CA ALA A 28 -22.09 13.30 -17.37
C ALA A 28 -20.96 14.00 -18.13
N GLU A 29 -20.56 15.20 -17.71
CA GLU A 29 -19.46 15.96 -18.29
C GLU A 29 -18.11 15.25 -18.05
N ALA A 30 -17.86 14.79 -16.83
CA ALA A 30 -16.66 14.04 -16.49
C ALA A 30 -16.56 12.72 -17.27
N ARG A 31 -17.64 11.96 -17.36
CA ARG A 31 -17.65 10.74 -18.18
C ARG A 31 -17.43 11.01 -19.65
N ARG A 32 -17.97 12.12 -20.19
CA ARG A 32 -17.72 12.55 -21.57
C ARG A 32 -16.24 12.91 -21.77
N ALA A 33 -15.65 13.66 -20.85
CA ALA A 33 -14.23 14.02 -20.87
C ALA A 33 -13.33 12.79 -20.78
N LEU A 34 -13.69 11.79 -19.98
CA LEU A 34 -12.97 10.53 -19.86
C LEU A 34 -13.09 9.62 -21.09
N GLY A 35 -14.02 9.89 -22.01
CA GLY A 35 -14.13 9.13 -23.27
C GLY A 35 -15.53 8.72 -23.67
N GLY A 36 -16.57 9.05 -22.89
CA GLY A 36 -17.96 8.78 -23.21
C GLY A 36 -18.22 7.29 -23.49
N SER A 37 -18.67 6.97 -24.72
CA SER A 37 -18.98 5.59 -25.12
C SER A 37 -17.77 4.64 -25.06
N ALA A 38 -16.55 5.15 -25.24
CA ALA A 38 -15.35 4.34 -25.07
C ALA A 38 -15.15 3.92 -23.61
N LEU A 39 -15.44 4.82 -22.65
CA LEU A 39 -15.45 4.52 -21.22
C LEU A 39 -16.56 3.52 -20.87
N ASP A 40 -17.74 3.66 -21.45
CA ASP A 40 -18.87 2.71 -21.23
C ASP A 40 -18.54 1.29 -21.68
N SER A 41 -17.74 1.17 -22.75
CA SER A 41 -17.30 -0.11 -23.30
C SER A 41 -16.12 -0.74 -22.55
N LEU A 42 -15.54 -0.04 -21.55
CA LEU A 42 -14.41 -0.53 -20.77
C LEU A 42 -14.84 -1.70 -19.88
N LYS A 43 -14.35 -2.89 -20.21
CA LYS A 43 -14.59 -4.13 -19.44
C LYS A 43 -13.36 -4.53 -18.64
N THR A 44 -12.17 -4.41 -19.24
CA THR A 44 -10.90 -4.74 -18.61
C THR A 44 -9.89 -3.62 -18.82
N LEU A 45 -9.05 -3.39 -17.83
CA LEU A 45 -7.98 -2.39 -17.87
C LEU A 45 -6.71 -2.98 -17.25
N SER A 46 -5.61 -2.92 -18.00
CA SER A 46 -4.28 -3.21 -17.47
C SER A 46 -3.45 -1.93 -17.44
N ALA A 47 -2.72 -1.72 -16.35
CA ALA A 47 -1.82 -0.59 -16.14
C ALA A 47 -0.50 -1.09 -15.56
N GLU A 48 0.64 -0.67 -16.12
CA GLU A 48 1.97 -1.09 -15.70
C GLU A 48 2.91 0.13 -15.67
N GLY A 49 3.84 0.15 -14.73
CA GLY A 49 4.88 1.17 -14.69
C GLY A 49 5.68 1.19 -13.39
N PRO A 50 6.72 2.01 -13.33
CA PRO A 50 7.51 2.20 -12.12
C PRO A 50 6.71 2.91 -11.03
N PHE A 51 7.01 2.57 -9.79
CA PHE A 51 6.51 3.29 -8.64
C PHE A 51 7.63 3.54 -7.62
N ARG A 52 7.43 4.58 -6.81
CA ARG A 52 8.23 4.89 -5.63
C ARG A 52 7.29 4.95 -4.42
N ARG A 53 7.71 4.37 -3.31
CA ARG A 53 6.95 4.40 -2.05
C ARG A 53 7.87 4.80 -0.90
N SER A 54 7.46 5.79 -0.13
CA SER A 54 8.17 6.20 1.09
C SER A 54 7.80 5.29 2.26
N MET A 55 8.83 4.70 2.87
CA MET A 55 8.72 3.89 4.09
C MET A 55 9.57 4.50 5.21
N GLY A 56 9.04 5.53 5.86
CA GLY A 56 9.75 6.29 6.88
C GLY A 56 10.90 7.11 6.29
N GLN A 57 12.16 6.73 6.59
CA GLN A 57 13.34 7.43 6.07
C GLN A 57 13.92 6.80 4.79
N ARG A 58 13.24 5.83 4.20
CA ARG A 58 13.71 5.12 3.00
C ARG A 58 12.64 5.16 1.93
N ASP A 59 13.07 5.46 0.72
CA ASP A 59 12.25 5.27 -0.45
C ASP A 59 12.51 3.87 -1.02
N MET A 60 11.44 3.21 -1.42
CA MET A 60 11.47 1.94 -2.13
C MET A 60 11.00 2.19 -3.55
N GLU A 61 11.75 1.68 -4.50
CA GLU A 61 11.42 1.76 -5.91
C GLU A 61 11.13 0.36 -6.45
N GLY A 62 10.28 0.31 -7.46
CA GLY A 62 9.91 -0.95 -8.07
C GLY A 62 8.98 -0.77 -9.26
N THR A 63 8.37 -1.86 -9.66
CA THR A 63 7.34 -1.86 -10.69
C THR A 63 6.01 -2.32 -10.11
N ILE A 64 4.93 -1.71 -10.60
CA ILE A 64 3.58 -2.06 -10.22
C ILE A 64 2.79 -2.39 -11.47
N ALA A 65 1.97 -3.44 -11.39
CA ALA A 65 0.98 -3.74 -12.42
C ALA A 65 -0.38 -3.94 -11.78
N LEU A 66 -1.39 -3.35 -12.41
CA LEU A 66 -2.80 -3.47 -12.06
C LEU A 66 -3.54 -4.11 -13.22
N LEU A 67 -4.38 -5.09 -12.92
CA LEU A 67 -5.33 -5.67 -13.85
C LEU A 67 -6.72 -5.60 -13.23
N LEU A 68 -7.60 -4.84 -13.85
CA LEU A 68 -9.00 -4.68 -13.43
C LEU A 68 -9.90 -5.35 -14.46
N SER A 69 -10.90 -6.11 -14.00
CA SER A 69 -11.97 -6.65 -14.83
C SER A 69 -13.31 -6.41 -14.15
N ARG A 70 -14.14 -5.62 -14.80
CA ARG A 70 -15.48 -5.30 -14.31
C ARG A 70 -16.40 -6.51 -14.36
N PRO A 71 -17.33 -6.61 -13.42
CA PRO A 71 -17.60 -5.61 -12.38
C PRO A 71 -16.74 -5.76 -11.13
N ASP A 72 -16.11 -6.91 -10.88
CA ASP A 72 -15.73 -7.33 -9.54
C ASP A 72 -14.36 -7.99 -9.40
N LYS A 73 -13.47 -7.91 -10.40
CA LYS A 73 -12.16 -8.57 -10.34
C LYS A 73 -11.01 -7.58 -10.38
N LEU A 74 -10.01 -7.87 -9.54
CA LEU A 74 -8.81 -7.05 -9.43
C LEU A 74 -7.59 -7.93 -9.16
N ARG A 75 -6.49 -7.63 -9.82
CA ARG A 75 -5.17 -8.16 -9.49
C ARG A 75 -4.18 -7.02 -9.47
N ARG A 76 -3.36 -6.97 -8.44
CA ARG A 76 -2.25 -6.04 -8.28
C ARG A 76 -0.99 -6.81 -8.01
N SER A 77 0.07 -6.56 -8.74
CA SER A 77 1.42 -7.05 -8.46
C SER A 77 2.37 -5.88 -8.25
N GLU A 78 3.22 -6.01 -7.25
CA GLU A 78 4.25 -5.04 -6.89
C GLU A 78 5.57 -5.78 -6.79
N GLU A 79 6.55 -5.42 -7.59
CA GLU A 79 7.91 -5.92 -7.48
C GLU A 79 8.79 -4.80 -6.92
N MET A 80 9.42 -5.04 -5.79
CA MET A 80 10.23 -4.05 -5.07
C MET A 80 11.66 -4.55 -4.91
N GLY A 81 12.63 -3.71 -5.28
CA GLY A 81 14.04 -3.95 -4.99
C GLY A 81 14.36 -3.66 -3.53
N MET A 82 15.09 -4.57 -2.88
CA MET A 82 15.57 -4.34 -1.53
C MET A 82 16.95 -3.68 -1.59
N GLY A 83 17.00 -2.37 -1.30
CA GLY A 83 18.23 -1.70 -0.88
C GLY A 83 19.15 -1.14 -1.95
N GLY A 84 18.65 -0.63 -3.10
CA GLY A 84 19.47 0.20 -4.02
C GLY A 84 20.65 -0.52 -4.69
N MET A 85 20.74 -1.84 -4.59
CA MET A 85 21.76 -2.63 -5.27
C MET A 85 21.24 -3.06 -6.65
N VAL A 86 21.97 -2.74 -7.68
CA VAL A 86 21.76 -3.31 -9.01
C VAL A 86 21.90 -4.83 -8.86
N ASN A 87 20.84 -5.60 -9.18
CA ASN A 87 20.73 -7.07 -8.97
C ASN A 87 20.59 -7.52 -7.50
N GLY A 88 20.10 -6.65 -6.61
CA GLY A 88 19.73 -7.03 -5.24
C GLY A 88 18.50 -7.95 -5.19
N PRO A 89 18.21 -8.54 -4.02
CA PRO A 89 17.00 -9.34 -3.85
C PRO A 89 15.74 -8.49 -4.09
N THR A 90 14.79 -9.03 -4.82
CA THR A 90 13.48 -8.41 -5.06
C THR A 90 12.40 -9.16 -4.30
N VAL A 91 11.42 -8.42 -3.84
CA VAL A 91 10.19 -8.96 -3.25
C VAL A 91 9.05 -8.68 -4.21
N GLU A 92 8.42 -9.71 -4.70
CA GLU A 92 7.18 -9.60 -5.47
C GLU A 92 6.00 -9.88 -4.54
N ARG A 93 5.07 -8.94 -4.49
CA ARG A 93 3.79 -9.10 -3.81
C ARG A 93 2.68 -9.10 -4.83
N ILE A 94 1.87 -10.13 -4.82
CA ILE A 94 0.71 -10.25 -5.68
C ILE A 94 -0.53 -10.33 -4.80
N SER A 95 -1.53 -9.52 -5.11
CA SER A 95 -2.86 -9.57 -4.49
C SER A 95 -3.89 -9.78 -5.58
N GLY A 96 -4.81 -10.69 -5.38
CA GLY A 96 -5.87 -10.99 -6.33
C GLY A 96 -7.24 -11.07 -5.67
N PHE A 97 -8.26 -10.74 -6.46
CA PHE A 97 -9.67 -10.84 -6.11
C PHE A 97 -10.45 -11.28 -7.36
N ASP A 98 -11.14 -12.41 -7.28
CA ASP A 98 -11.86 -13.00 -8.41
C ASP A 98 -13.36 -12.69 -8.41
N GLY A 99 -13.81 -11.81 -7.50
CA GLY A 99 -15.20 -11.45 -7.26
C GLY A 99 -15.78 -12.11 -6.01
N THR A 100 -15.17 -13.19 -5.53
CA THR A 100 -15.63 -13.97 -4.38
C THR A 100 -14.53 -14.08 -3.32
N GLU A 101 -13.34 -14.51 -3.74
CA GLU A 101 -12.21 -14.76 -2.87
C GLU A 101 -11.08 -13.75 -3.13
N ALA A 102 -10.41 -13.36 -2.06
CA ALA A 102 -9.20 -12.55 -2.13
C ALA A 102 -8.01 -13.31 -1.56
N TRP A 103 -6.88 -13.19 -2.23
CA TRP A 103 -5.64 -13.83 -1.85
C TRP A 103 -4.46 -12.86 -1.96
N ASP A 104 -3.42 -13.14 -1.19
CA ASP A 104 -2.12 -12.48 -1.27
C ASP A 104 -1.05 -13.55 -1.41
N ASP A 105 -0.05 -13.27 -2.24
CA ASP A 105 1.17 -14.06 -2.39
C ASP A 105 2.38 -13.13 -2.29
N ILE A 106 3.43 -13.58 -1.60
CA ILE A 106 4.66 -12.82 -1.43
C ILE A 106 5.82 -13.75 -1.79
N GLN A 107 6.50 -13.42 -2.87
CA GLN A 107 7.62 -14.17 -3.40
C GLN A 107 8.92 -13.38 -3.22
N ASN A 108 9.93 -14.01 -2.66
CA ASN A 108 11.29 -13.46 -2.61
C ASN A 108 12.06 -13.99 -3.81
N ARG A 109 12.47 -13.10 -4.73
CA ARG A 109 13.26 -13.45 -5.91
C ARG A 109 14.68 -12.93 -5.74
N GLY A 110 15.63 -13.84 -5.85
CA GLY A 110 17.05 -13.50 -5.91
C GLY A 110 17.68 -13.17 -4.55
N GLY A 111 18.84 -13.77 -4.34
CA GLY A 111 19.75 -13.41 -3.28
C GLY A 111 20.04 -14.48 -2.28
N MET A 112 21.28 -14.50 -1.92
CA MET A 112 21.97 -15.31 -0.91
C MET A 112 21.06 -15.97 0.11
N GLY A 113 21.14 -17.28 0.21
CA GLY A 113 20.43 -18.19 1.09
C GLY A 113 20.33 -17.81 2.55
N GLY A 114 19.56 -16.83 2.83
CA GLY A 114 19.16 -16.43 4.15
C GLY A 114 17.64 -16.34 4.15
N ASN A 115 17.01 -17.15 4.96
CA ASN A 115 15.56 -17.16 5.22
C ASN A 115 15.11 -15.83 5.84
N MET A 116 15.21 -14.70 5.09
CA MET A 116 14.54 -13.47 5.45
C MET A 116 13.07 -13.61 5.08
N GLN A 117 12.35 -14.32 5.90
CA GLN A 117 10.91 -14.31 5.87
C GLN A 117 10.46 -12.92 6.37
N MET A 118 10.28 -11.99 5.42
CA MET A 118 9.67 -10.72 5.73
C MET A 118 8.18 -10.97 6.01
N VAL A 119 7.88 -11.29 7.25
CA VAL A 119 6.50 -11.42 7.70
C VAL A 119 5.93 -10.01 7.79
N ILE A 120 5.32 -9.54 6.72
CA ILE A 120 4.47 -8.34 6.76
C ILE A 120 3.24 -8.74 7.55
N ARG A 121 3.30 -8.54 8.87
CA ARG A 121 2.14 -8.71 9.74
C ARG A 121 1.21 -7.53 9.52
N GLY A 122 0.23 -7.70 8.66
CA GLY A 122 -0.98 -6.90 8.71
C GLY A 122 -1.72 -7.16 10.04
N PRO A 123 -2.68 -6.32 10.44
CA PRO A 123 -3.54 -6.60 11.58
C PRO A 123 -4.29 -7.89 11.27
N GLY A 124 -3.84 -9.01 11.86
CA GLY A 124 -4.42 -10.33 11.64
C GLY A 124 -3.50 -11.39 11.06
N GLY A 125 -2.19 -11.16 10.90
CA GLY A 125 -1.25 -12.21 10.49
C GLY A 125 -1.08 -13.29 11.60
N PRO A 126 -0.96 -14.61 11.25
CA PRO A 126 -0.76 -15.68 12.21
C PRO A 126 0.55 -15.48 12.97
N GLY A 127 0.51 -15.47 14.30
CA GLY A 127 1.66 -15.44 15.18
C GLY A 127 2.07 -14.08 15.76
N GLY A 128 1.19 -13.08 15.85
CA GLY A 128 1.36 -11.98 16.81
C GLY A 128 1.32 -12.57 18.23
N PRO A 129 2.23 -12.16 19.17
CA PRO A 129 2.05 -12.56 20.55
C PRO A 129 0.70 -12.04 20.99
N GLY A 130 -0.26 -12.96 21.12
CA GLY A 130 -1.53 -12.67 21.76
C GLY A 130 -1.20 -12.28 23.19
N GLY A 131 -1.32 -10.98 23.50
CA GLY A 131 -1.43 -10.60 24.89
C GLY A 131 -2.62 -11.36 25.49
N PRO A 132 -2.61 -11.68 26.79
CA PRO A 132 -3.72 -12.35 27.44
C PRO A 132 -4.99 -11.50 27.26
N GLY A 133 -5.91 -11.96 26.41
CA GLY A 133 -7.17 -11.26 26.09
C GLY A 133 -7.41 -10.91 24.61
N GLY A 134 -6.44 -11.01 23.74
CA GLY A 134 -6.63 -10.85 22.29
C GLY A 134 -6.85 -12.22 21.65
N GLY A 135 -8.10 -12.59 21.34
CA GLY A 135 -8.40 -13.80 20.60
C GLY A 135 -7.61 -13.81 19.30
N ALA A 136 -6.99 -14.96 18.98
CA ALA A 136 -6.34 -15.16 17.70
C ALA A 136 -7.37 -14.89 16.59
N ILE A 137 -7.02 -13.96 15.69
CA ILE A 137 -7.87 -13.69 14.51
C ILE A 137 -7.95 -14.99 13.70
N THR A 138 -9.15 -15.47 13.48
CA THR A 138 -9.37 -16.73 12.75
C THR A 138 -8.99 -16.57 11.28
N GLU A 139 -8.66 -17.66 10.62
CA GLU A 139 -8.35 -17.67 9.19
C GLU A 139 -9.51 -17.07 8.37
N GLU A 140 -10.73 -17.38 8.76
CA GLU A 140 -11.94 -16.84 8.14
C GLU A 140 -12.02 -15.30 8.28
N GLN A 141 -11.74 -14.76 9.48
CA GLN A 141 -11.70 -13.31 9.68
C GLN A 141 -10.61 -12.65 8.84
N GLN A 142 -9.46 -13.31 8.66
CA GLN A 142 -8.39 -12.84 7.78
C GLN A 142 -8.82 -12.85 6.31
N ALA A 143 -9.48 -13.92 5.86
CA ALA A 143 -10.01 -14.03 4.51
C ALA A 143 -11.04 -12.92 4.23
N GLN A 144 -11.98 -12.70 5.13
CA GLN A 144 -12.95 -11.62 5.02
C GLN A 144 -12.31 -10.23 5.02
N ALA A 145 -11.25 -10.02 5.79
CA ALA A 145 -10.51 -8.76 5.78
C ALA A 145 -9.78 -8.53 4.45
N ARG A 146 -9.22 -9.60 3.83
CA ARG A 146 -8.63 -9.52 2.49
C ARG A 146 -9.68 -9.16 1.44
N VAL A 147 -10.83 -9.83 1.45
CA VAL A 147 -11.94 -9.54 0.52
C VAL A 147 -12.37 -8.08 0.64
N ARG A 148 -12.62 -7.59 1.86
CA ARG A 148 -13.00 -6.18 2.07
C ARG A 148 -11.96 -5.21 1.54
N ARG A 149 -10.66 -5.46 1.78
CA ARG A 149 -9.58 -4.61 1.28
C ARG A 149 -9.57 -4.55 -0.24
N MET A 150 -9.65 -5.70 -0.91
CA MET A 150 -9.63 -5.77 -2.38
C MET A 150 -10.87 -5.12 -3.02
N LYS A 151 -12.04 -5.29 -2.42
CA LYS A 151 -13.26 -4.60 -2.84
C LYS A 151 -13.15 -3.09 -2.72
N MET A 152 -12.61 -2.59 -1.61
CA MET A 152 -12.39 -1.16 -1.43
C MET A 152 -11.37 -0.62 -2.46
N GLU A 153 -10.32 -1.36 -2.76
CA GLU A 153 -9.36 -0.97 -3.79
C GLU A 153 -10.02 -0.93 -5.18
N LEU A 154 -10.79 -1.95 -5.52
CA LEU A 154 -11.56 -1.98 -6.76
C LEU A 154 -12.54 -0.79 -6.85
N GLN A 155 -13.27 -0.51 -5.76
CA GLN A 155 -14.18 0.63 -5.70
C GLN A 155 -13.44 1.97 -5.91
N ARG A 156 -12.25 2.15 -5.34
CA ARG A 156 -11.44 3.36 -5.56
C ARG A 156 -11.14 3.58 -7.04
N TRP A 157 -10.73 2.52 -7.74
CA TRP A 157 -10.47 2.60 -9.17
C TRP A 157 -11.73 2.86 -9.98
N THR A 158 -12.84 2.20 -9.66
CA THR A 158 -14.11 2.39 -10.36
C THR A 158 -14.68 3.80 -10.15
N VAL A 159 -14.54 4.36 -8.95
CA VAL A 159 -14.93 5.74 -8.64
C VAL A 159 -13.98 6.73 -9.28
N ALA A 160 -12.65 6.55 -9.16
CA ALA A 160 -11.65 7.47 -9.70
C ALA A 160 -11.74 7.62 -11.23
N LEU A 161 -12.07 6.55 -11.92
CA LEU A 161 -12.22 6.54 -13.38
C LEU A 161 -13.68 6.68 -13.85
N LEU A 162 -14.64 6.83 -12.92
CA LEU A 162 -16.08 6.93 -13.22
C LEU A 162 -16.58 5.83 -14.16
N VAL A 163 -16.00 4.63 -14.09
CA VAL A 163 -16.35 3.51 -14.99
C VAL A 163 -17.69 2.86 -14.62
N ASP A 164 -18.15 3.04 -13.38
CA ASP A 164 -19.45 2.58 -12.93
C ASP A 164 -20.43 3.78 -12.82
N SER A 165 -21.42 3.80 -13.69
CA SER A 165 -22.45 4.85 -13.72
C SER A 165 -23.50 4.71 -12.62
N THR A 166 -23.48 3.61 -11.86
CA THR A 166 -24.47 3.33 -10.82
C THR A 166 -24.04 3.80 -9.44
N VAL A 167 -22.80 4.29 -9.30
CA VAL A 167 -22.29 4.84 -8.02
C VAL A 167 -23.17 6.01 -7.60
N PRO A 168 -23.80 5.95 -6.40
CA PRO A 168 -24.63 7.03 -5.91
C PRO A 168 -23.75 8.17 -5.40
N PHE A 169 -23.69 9.27 -6.17
CA PHE A 169 -23.01 10.49 -5.75
C PHE A 169 -23.97 11.48 -5.15
N THR A 170 -23.50 12.27 -4.21
CA THR A 170 -24.14 13.45 -3.65
C THR A 170 -23.26 14.68 -3.91
N ASP A 171 -23.86 15.88 -3.90
CA ASP A 171 -23.13 17.13 -4.08
C ASP A 171 -22.27 17.45 -2.84
N GLY A 172 -20.95 17.47 -3.04
CA GLY A 172 -19.97 17.88 -2.03
C GLY A 172 -19.56 19.35 -2.13
N GLY A 173 -20.18 20.11 -3.05
CA GLY A 173 -19.88 21.52 -3.29
C GLY A 173 -18.76 21.76 -4.29
N VAL A 174 -18.18 22.95 -4.24
CA VAL A 174 -17.03 23.39 -5.04
C VAL A 174 -15.88 23.71 -4.09
N VAL A 175 -14.68 23.33 -4.48
CA VAL A 175 -13.45 23.76 -3.79
C VAL A 175 -12.58 24.55 -4.75
N GLU A 176 -11.89 25.54 -4.21
CA GLU A 176 -10.92 26.35 -4.93
C GLU A 176 -9.52 26.06 -4.41
N SER A 177 -8.57 25.96 -5.31
CA SER A 177 -7.15 25.80 -5.01
C SER A 177 -6.35 26.74 -5.91
N PRO A 178 -5.04 26.94 -5.68
CA PRO A 178 -4.18 27.68 -6.59
C PRO A 178 -4.17 27.12 -8.01
N ASP A 179 -4.44 25.81 -8.17
CA ASP A 179 -4.44 25.11 -9.45
C ASP A 179 -5.79 25.22 -10.19
N GLY A 180 -6.85 25.75 -9.55
CA GLY A 180 -8.17 25.91 -10.15
C GLY A 180 -9.31 25.54 -9.24
N LYS A 181 -10.51 25.40 -9.84
CA LYS A 181 -11.75 25.02 -9.16
C LYS A 181 -12.09 23.55 -9.46
N ALA A 182 -12.58 22.86 -8.47
CA ALA A 182 -13.04 21.49 -8.64
C ALA A 182 -14.44 21.31 -8.04
N ASP A 183 -15.30 20.59 -8.77
CA ASP A 183 -16.55 20.03 -8.26
C ASP A 183 -16.25 18.81 -7.39
N VAL A 184 -16.95 18.70 -6.25
CA VAL A 184 -16.78 17.58 -5.34
C VAL A 184 -17.99 16.67 -5.41
N LEU A 185 -17.76 15.42 -5.78
CA LEU A 185 -18.76 14.35 -5.74
C LEU A 185 -18.49 13.48 -4.52
N ALA A 186 -19.45 13.35 -3.63
CA ALA A 186 -19.32 12.56 -2.42
C ALA A 186 -20.10 11.25 -2.50
N THR A 187 -19.50 10.17 -2.01
CA THR A 187 -20.12 8.85 -1.87
C THR A 187 -19.56 8.15 -0.62
N THR A 188 -19.91 6.90 -0.40
CA THR A 188 -19.36 6.08 0.69
C THR A 188 -18.76 4.79 0.16
N ASP A 189 -17.78 4.24 0.88
CA ASP A 189 -17.30 2.89 0.64
C ASP A 189 -18.24 1.83 1.26
N GLU A 190 -17.95 0.55 1.03
CA GLU A 190 -18.71 -0.57 1.60
C GLU A 190 -18.76 -0.58 3.14
N ALA A 191 -17.81 0.10 3.79
CA ALA A 191 -17.80 0.26 5.24
C ALA A 191 -18.53 1.52 5.73
N GLY A 192 -19.20 2.25 4.82
CA GLY A 192 -19.92 3.49 5.11
C GLY A 192 -18.98 4.71 5.34
N ARG A 193 -17.69 4.61 5.01
CA ARG A 193 -16.74 5.71 5.16
C ARG A 193 -16.81 6.66 3.98
N PRO A 194 -16.59 7.97 4.21
CA PRO A 194 -16.70 8.97 3.15
C PRO A 194 -15.61 8.78 2.07
N VAL A 195 -16.05 8.88 0.83
CA VAL A 195 -15.20 8.95 -0.37
C VAL A 195 -15.59 10.20 -1.14
N LYS A 196 -14.62 11.02 -1.53
CA LYS A 196 -14.83 12.24 -2.29
C LYS A 196 -14.01 12.22 -3.56
N LEU A 197 -14.66 12.44 -4.69
CA LEU A 197 -14.03 12.59 -6.00
C LEU A 197 -14.05 14.05 -6.41
N PHE A 198 -12.90 14.58 -6.77
CA PHE A 198 -12.72 15.96 -7.18
C PHE A 198 -12.56 16.01 -8.71
N ILE A 199 -13.41 16.75 -9.37
CA ILE A 199 -13.46 16.93 -10.81
C ILE A 199 -13.03 18.36 -11.13
N ASP A 200 -11.94 18.54 -11.87
CA ASP A 200 -11.51 19.85 -12.33
C ASP A 200 -12.55 20.48 -13.25
N GLN A 201 -12.98 21.72 -12.96
CA GLN A 201 -14.04 22.39 -13.70
C GLN A 201 -13.64 22.79 -15.12
N ALA A 202 -12.35 22.98 -15.39
CA ALA A 202 -11.87 23.40 -16.70
C ALA A 202 -11.75 22.21 -17.68
N SER A 203 -11.22 21.08 -17.22
CA SER A 203 -11.02 19.87 -18.03
C SER A 203 -12.13 18.84 -17.89
N HIS A 204 -12.94 18.94 -16.85
CA HIS A 204 -13.91 17.93 -16.40
C HIS A 204 -13.28 16.56 -16.10
N LEU A 205 -11.98 16.51 -15.86
CA LEU A 205 -11.29 15.27 -15.51
C LEU A 205 -11.19 15.10 -13.98
N PRO A 206 -11.26 13.87 -13.47
CA PRO A 206 -10.95 13.58 -12.08
C PRO A 206 -9.51 13.98 -11.76
N VAL A 207 -9.28 14.71 -10.68
CA VAL A 207 -7.94 15.16 -10.26
C VAL A 207 -7.52 14.58 -8.92
N MET A 208 -8.48 14.21 -8.08
CA MET A 208 -8.20 13.63 -6.77
C MET A 208 -9.34 12.76 -6.28
N LEU A 209 -9.00 11.62 -5.65
CA LEU A 209 -9.91 10.81 -4.86
C LEU A 209 -9.45 10.82 -3.41
N GLN A 210 -10.30 11.30 -2.50
CA GLN A 210 -10.05 11.32 -1.07
C GLN A 210 -10.87 10.23 -0.39
N TYR A 211 -10.24 9.45 0.50
CA TYR A 211 -10.88 8.33 1.20
C TYR A 211 -10.22 8.08 2.56
N GLN A 212 -10.81 7.23 3.37
CA GLN A 212 -10.28 6.83 4.66
C GLN A 212 -9.94 5.34 4.69
N GLU A 213 -8.81 4.99 5.31
CA GLU A 213 -8.40 3.61 5.48
C GLU A 213 -7.69 3.40 6.83
N ILE A 214 -7.92 2.23 7.44
CA ILE A 214 -7.19 1.82 8.63
C ILE A 214 -5.82 1.31 8.20
N ARG A 215 -4.76 2.01 8.62
CA ARG A 215 -3.39 1.56 8.35
C ARG A 215 -3.08 0.29 9.13
N PRO A 216 -2.52 -0.75 8.47
CA PRO A 216 -1.88 -1.82 9.19
C PRO A 216 -0.67 -1.26 9.96
N ARG A 217 -0.59 -1.52 11.27
CA ARG A 217 0.62 -1.21 12.04
C ARG A 217 1.72 -2.16 11.59
N VAL A 218 2.69 -1.68 10.84
CA VAL A 218 3.87 -2.46 10.45
C VAL A 218 4.80 -2.51 11.66
N MET A 219 4.82 -3.63 12.36
CA MET A 219 5.87 -3.92 13.33
C MET A 219 7.07 -4.46 12.56
N ILE A 220 8.12 -3.68 12.41
CA ILE A 220 9.41 -4.19 11.96
C ILE A 220 10.04 -4.91 13.16
N ALA A 221 9.72 -6.20 13.32
CA ALA A 221 10.39 -7.08 14.26
C ALA A 221 11.65 -7.63 13.56
N GLY A 222 12.79 -6.98 13.74
CA GLY A 222 14.04 -7.49 13.21
C GLY A 222 15.02 -6.38 12.94
N GLY A 223 15.80 -5.99 13.95
CA GLY A 223 17.06 -5.30 13.67
C GLY A 223 18.04 -6.23 12.96
N PRO A 224 18.94 -5.74 12.07
CA PRO A 224 19.98 -6.56 11.46
C PRO A 224 20.97 -7.00 12.55
N GLY A 225 20.92 -8.26 12.99
CA GLY A 225 21.86 -8.74 14.00
C GLY A 225 21.58 -10.08 14.66
N GLY A 226 20.77 -10.93 14.04
CA GLY A 226 20.59 -12.30 14.53
C GLY A 226 21.61 -13.28 13.95
N ARG A 227 22.91 -13.12 14.22
CA ARG A 227 23.82 -14.27 14.15
C ARG A 227 23.45 -15.23 15.27
N ARG A 228 22.71 -16.27 14.95
CA ARG A 228 22.58 -17.47 15.78
C ARG A 228 23.98 -18.09 15.86
N GLY A 229 24.72 -17.83 16.96
CA GLY A 229 25.77 -18.69 17.40
C GLY A 229 25.16 -20.02 17.81
N GLY A 230 25.35 -21.08 17.04
CA GLY A 230 25.02 -22.44 17.44
C GLY A 230 25.85 -22.82 18.66
N PRO A 231 25.24 -23.49 19.67
CA PRO A 231 25.99 -24.09 20.76
C PRO A 231 26.52 -25.44 20.28
N GLY A 232 27.83 -25.64 20.29
CA GLY A 232 28.36 -27.01 20.16
C GLY A 232 29.63 -27.10 19.35
N GLY A 233 30.75 -26.89 19.98
CA GLY A 233 32.04 -27.37 19.57
C GLY A 233 32.87 -27.62 20.80
N ALA A 234 32.90 -28.88 21.20
CA ALA A 234 33.70 -29.40 22.30
C ALA A 234 35.20 -29.20 22.07
N PRO A 235 36.01 -29.06 23.13
CA PRO A 235 37.46 -29.00 22.98
C PRO A 235 38.02 -30.43 22.92
N GLY A 236 38.73 -30.73 21.88
CA GLY A 236 39.36 -32.02 21.71
C GLY A 236 40.62 -31.99 20.89
N GLY A 237 41.78 -32.15 21.54
CA GLY A 237 42.83 -33.02 21.05
C GLY A 237 44.05 -32.41 20.32
N ALA A 238 45.09 -32.16 21.10
CA ALA A 238 46.47 -32.59 20.98
C ALA A 238 47.38 -32.26 19.75
N PRO A 239 48.71 -32.19 19.97
CA PRO A 239 49.64 -31.50 19.10
C PRO A 239 50.36 -32.47 18.10
N GLY A 240 50.60 -32.01 16.93
CA GLY A 240 51.38 -32.74 15.91
C GLY A 240 52.53 -31.90 15.38
N THR A 241 53.64 -32.35 15.70
CA THR A 241 55.02 -31.98 15.30
C THR A 241 55.27 -32.04 13.78
N GLY A 242 56.14 -31.13 13.28
CA GLY A 242 56.96 -31.55 12.13
C GLY A 242 57.36 -30.48 11.10
N MET A 243 58.58 -30.01 11.23
CA MET A 243 59.67 -29.80 10.28
C MET A 243 59.50 -28.79 9.12
N ALA A 244 60.26 -27.72 9.17
CA ALA A 244 61.61 -27.51 8.58
C ALA A 244 61.63 -27.16 7.09
N GLY A 245 62.23 -25.99 6.74
CA GLY A 245 62.68 -25.69 5.39
C GLY A 245 62.83 -24.18 5.17
N GLY A 246 64.03 -23.68 5.35
CA GLY A 246 64.57 -22.38 5.37
C GLY A 246 64.75 -21.62 4.05
N PRO A 247 65.61 -20.56 4.07
CA PRO A 247 65.40 -19.30 3.40
C PRO A 247 66.25 -19.17 2.12
N PRO A 248 66.59 -18.06 1.45
CA PRO A 248 66.68 -16.67 1.95
C PRO A 248 66.34 -15.52 0.94
N ALA A 249 66.43 -14.33 1.50
CA ALA A 249 67.06 -13.13 0.95
C ALA A 249 66.29 -12.18 0.02
N GLY A 250 66.26 -10.92 0.44
CA GLY A 250 66.49 -9.79 -0.43
C GLY A 250 65.62 -8.54 -0.24
N GLY A 251 66.13 -7.51 0.42
CA GLY A 251 65.81 -6.15 0.04
C GLY A 251 64.98 -5.29 0.97
N ALA A 252 65.60 -4.62 1.89
CA ALA A 252 65.11 -3.32 2.41
C ALA A 252 65.52 -2.20 1.43
N PRO A 253 64.90 -1.00 1.44
CA PRO A 253 65.12 -0.04 2.50
C PRO A 253 63.93 0.84 2.92
N GLN A 254 63.99 1.24 4.19
CA GLN A 254 63.79 2.53 4.83
C GLN A 254 62.70 3.48 4.37
N GLY A 255 61.92 3.94 5.36
CA GLY A 255 61.51 5.32 5.43
C GLY A 255 60.12 5.57 6.00
N GLY A 256 60.04 6.15 7.18
CA GLY A 256 58.89 6.93 7.56
C GLY A 256 58.11 6.45 8.78
N GLY A 257 58.59 6.83 9.96
CA GLY A 257 57.81 6.78 11.18
C GLY A 257 56.64 7.73 11.12
N VAL A 258 55.50 7.25 11.55
CA VAL A 258 54.42 8.13 12.01
C VAL A 258 53.84 7.53 13.28
N GLN A 259 53.75 8.41 14.24
CA GLN A 259 53.31 8.30 15.60
C GLN A 259 52.07 7.42 15.85
N ALA A 260 52.18 6.69 16.92
CA ALA A 260 51.07 6.10 17.66
C ALA A 260 50.09 7.19 18.11
N GLY A 261 48.96 7.29 17.49
CA GLY A 261 47.79 8.02 17.96
C GLY A 261 46.96 7.10 18.80
N ALA A 262 47.01 7.31 20.11
CA ALA A 262 46.17 6.62 21.10
C ALA A 262 44.68 7.02 20.90
N GLY A 263 43.78 6.03 21.06
CA GLY A 263 42.48 6.27 21.65
C GLY A 263 41.37 6.71 20.72
N ALA A 264 40.75 5.76 20.07
CA ALA A 264 39.29 5.83 19.87
C ALA A 264 38.69 4.61 20.55
N THR A 265 38.30 4.77 21.81
CA THR A 265 37.35 3.92 22.48
C THR A 265 36.01 4.07 21.76
N GLY A 266 35.84 3.32 20.67
CA GLY A 266 34.55 3.10 20.09
C GLY A 266 33.69 2.42 21.13
N THR A 267 32.80 3.18 21.75
CA THR A 267 31.74 2.64 22.61
C THR A 267 30.92 1.68 21.76
N ASP A 268 31.22 0.41 21.95
CA ASP A 268 30.40 -0.72 21.56
C ASP A 268 29.06 -0.60 22.33
N GLN A 269 28.19 0.29 21.86
CA GLN A 269 26.79 0.26 22.23
C GLN A 269 26.21 -0.98 21.57
N ALA A 270 26.50 -2.15 22.17
CA ALA A 270 25.74 -3.34 21.94
C ALA A 270 24.27 -2.94 22.02
N ARG A 271 23.57 -2.97 20.86
CA ARG A 271 22.11 -2.73 20.77
C ARG A 271 21.43 -3.75 21.64
N GLN A 272 21.21 -3.37 22.92
CA GLN A 272 20.53 -4.19 23.89
C GLN A 272 19.15 -4.50 23.36
N ARG A 273 18.77 -5.78 23.40
CA ARG A 273 17.38 -6.17 23.18
C ARG A 273 16.54 -5.41 24.19
N PRO A 274 15.37 -4.85 23.78
CA PRO A 274 14.49 -4.19 24.72
C PRO A 274 14.22 -5.17 25.88
N SER A 275 14.32 -4.68 27.09
CA SER A 275 14.02 -5.49 28.26
C SER A 275 12.55 -5.95 28.23
N GLU A 276 12.23 -7.04 28.93
CA GLU A 276 10.83 -7.49 29.05
C GLU A 276 9.92 -6.37 29.58
N GLU A 277 10.46 -5.52 30.41
CA GLU A 277 9.77 -4.39 31.01
C GLU A 277 9.50 -3.27 29.98
N GLU A 278 10.47 -2.92 29.15
CA GLU A 278 10.27 -2.01 28.02
C GLU A 278 9.27 -2.56 27.00
N MET A 279 9.27 -3.87 26.79
CA MET A 279 8.33 -4.51 25.89
C MET A 279 6.91 -4.49 26.48
N ARG A 280 6.75 -4.72 27.80
CA ARG A 280 5.48 -4.58 28.51
C ARG A 280 4.96 -3.15 28.48
N GLN A 281 5.81 -2.15 28.73
CA GLN A 281 5.45 -0.74 28.66
C GLN A 281 5.00 -0.34 27.24
N ARG A 282 5.68 -0.83 26.20
CA ARG A 282 5.26 -0.63 24.80
C ARG A 282 3.91 -1.27 24.50
N ILE A 283 3.67 -2.49 24.99
CA ILE A 283 2.38 -3.16 24.80
C ILE A 283 1.27 -2.41 25.53
N GLU A 284 1.55 -1.91 26.72
CA GLU A 284 0.60 -1.16 27.51
C GLU A 284 0.31 0.22 26.90
N ALA A 285 1.33 0.91 26.38
CA ALA A 285 1.16 2.14 25.60
C ALA A 285 0.28 1.92 24.37
N MET A 286 0.52 0.84 23.60
CA MET A 286 -0.32 0.46 22.47
C MET A 286 -1.77 0.13 22.85
N ARG A 287 -2.00 -0.42 24.04
CA ARG A 287 -3.36 -0.65 24.56
C ARG A 287 -4.06 0.66 24.93
N ARG A 288 -3.32 1.63 25.46
CA ARG A 288 -3.86 2.97 25.80
C ARG A 288 -4.22 3.80 24.57
N GLU A 289 -3.55 3.59 23.46
CA GLU A 289 -3.83 4.30 22.19
C GLU A 289 -5.19 3.94 21.55
N GLY A 290 -5.86 2.89 22.07
CA GLY A 290 -7.14 2.44 21.53
C GLY A 290 -7.06 1.74 20.17
N PRO A 291 -8.20 1.46 19.54
CA PRO A 291 -8.23 0.88 18.19
C PRO A 291 -7.62 1.83 17.17
N PRO A 292 -6.93 1.28 16.13
CA PRO A 292 -6.34 2.12 15.09
C PRO A 292 -7.42 2.99 14.43
N GLN A 293 -7.17 4.30 14.41
CA GLN A 293 -8.05 5.26 13.76
C GLN A 293 -7.83 5.23 12.25
N PRO A 294 -8.90 5.47 11.45
CA PRO A 294 -8.75 5.62 10.02
C PRO A 294 -7.88 6.83 9.68
N SER A 295 -6.90 6.63 8.81
CA SER A 295 -6.11 7.72 8.23
C SER A 295 -6.76 8.24 6.96
N GLN A 296 -6.56 9.53 6.70
CA GLN A 296 -6.98 10.20 5.48
C GLN A 296 -5.99 9.92 4.34
N PHE A 297 -6.47 9.41 3.24
CA PHE A 297 -5.72 9.21 2.01
C PHE A 297 -6.23 10.16 0.92
N ALA A 298 -5.31 10.64 0.09
CA ALA A 298 -5.64 11.34 -1.14
C ALA A 298 -4.84 10.72 -2.29
N MET A 299 -5.54 10.22 -3.30
CA MET A 299 -5.00 9.72 -4.55
C MET A 299 -5.16 10.81 -5.61
N PHE A 300 -4.06 11.40 -6.04
CA PHE A 300 -4.02 12.41 -7.09
C PHE A 300 -3.84 11.74 -8.45
N LEU A 301 -4.55 12.25 -9.44
CA LEU A 301 -4.61 11.74 -10.80
C LEU A 301 -4.17 12.85 -11.76
N GLY A 302 -3.16 12.59 -12.54
CA GLY A 302 -2.59 13.60 -13.45
C GLY A 302 -2.02 13.00 -14.73
N ASP A 303 -1.50 13.87 -15.60
CA ASP A 303 -0.88 13.50 -16.86
C ASP A 303 -1.81 12.61 -17.72
N TYR A 304 -3.03 13.09 -17.93
CA TYR A 304 -4.03 12.35 -18.67
C TYR A 304 -3.68 12.23 -20.16
N LYS A 305 -3.69 11.00 -20.67
CA LYS A 305 -3.46 10.70 -22.09
C LYS A 305 -4.56 9.77 -22.62
N LYS A 306 -4.85 9.94 -23.92
CA LYS A 306 -5.88 9.14 -24.58
C LYS A 306 -5.34 7.79 -25.00
N VAL A 307 -5.93 6.71 -24.47
CA VAL A 307 -5.60 5.32 -24.82
C VAL A 307 -6.87 4.62 -25.30
N ASN A 308 -6.90 4.22 -26.57
CA ASN A 308 -8.06 3.55 -27.20
C ASN A 308 -9.39 4.27 -26.93
N GLY A 309 -9.38 5.62 -26.99
CA GLY A 309 -10.58 6.44 -26.81
C GLY A 309 -10.87 6.86 -25.37
N VAL A 310 -10.24 6.25 -24.37
CA VAL A 310 -10.39 6.58 -22.95
C VAL A 310 -9.24 7.48 -22.49
N MET A 311 -9.55 8.54 -21.74
CA MET A 311 -8.57 9.39 -21.06
C MET A 311 -8.17 8.72 -19.75
N LEU A 312 -6.87 8.37 -19.60
CA LEU A 312 -6.34 7.66 -18.45
C LEU A 312 -5.20 8.44 -17.80
N PRO A 313 -5.12 8.49 -16.46
CA PRO A 313 -4.05 9.20 -15.75
C PRO A 313 -2.74 8.42 -15.83
N HIS A 314 -1.68 9.04 -16.34
CA HIS A 314 -0.34 8.43 -16.41
C HIS A 314 0.52 8.73 -15.18
N ARG A 315 0.09 9.65 -14.34
CA ARG A 315 0.70 9.95 -13.05
C ARG A 315 -0.33 9.79 -11.95
N ILE A 316 0.00 8.94 -10.98
CA ILE A 316 -0.84 8.68 -9.83
C ILE A 316 0.03 8.83 -8.59
N SER A 317 -0.37 9.69 -7.65
CA SER A 317 0.35 9.82 -6.39
C SER A 317 -0.61 9.70 -5.21
N ILE A 318 -0.15 9.06 -4.14
CA ILE A 318 -0.94 8.85 -2.94
C ILE A 318 -0.25 9.57 -1.79
N SER A 319 -0.99 10.43 -1.11
CA SER A 319 -0.59 11.01 0.16
C SER A 319 -1.41 10.42 1.30
N ILE A 320 -0.83 10.40 2.49
CA ILE A 320 -1.45 9.95 3.71
C ILE A 320 -1.29 11.04 4.76
N GLU A 321 -2.40 11.54 5.31
CA GLU A 321 -2.41 12.69 6.23
C GLU A 321 -1.66 13.90 5.65
N GLY A 322 -1.80 14.11 4.31
CA GLY A 322 -1.11 15.20 3.60
C GLY A 322 0.37 14.94 3.29
N GLN A 323 0.95 13.83 3.75
CA GLN A 323 2.35 13.49 3.48
C GLN A 323 2.47 12.59 2.25
N PRO A 324 3.35 12.88 1.28
CA PRO A 324 3.59 12.01 0.13
C PRO A 324 3.98 10.61 0.59
N ASN A 325 3.36 9.58 0.00
CA ASN A 325 3.61 8.19 0.35
C ASN A 325 3.98 7.33 -0.86
N GLU A 326 3.24 7.44 -1.97
CA GLU A 326 3.48 6.65 -3.16
C GLU A 326 3.33 7.51 -4.41
N GLU A 327 4.19 7.31 -5.38
CA GLU A 327 4.09 7.88 -6.72
C GLU A 327 4.24 6.76 -7.74
N TRP A 328 3.30 6.68 -8.67
CA TRP A 328 3.27 5.71 -9.74
C TRP A 328 3.19 6.41 -11.09
N THR A 329 4.12 6.11 -11.98
CA THR A 329 4.10 6.56 -13.38
C THR A 329 3.63 5.39 -14.24
N VAL A 330 2.43 5.50 -14.81
CA VAL A 330 1.90 4.45 -15.68
C VAL A 330 2.46 4.64 -17.08
N GLU A 331 3.35 3.74 -17.48
CA GLU A 331 3.99 3.76 -18.79
C GLU A 331 3.12 3.08 -19.84
N LYS A 332 2.37 2.05 -19.43
CA LYS A 332 1.62 1.21 -20.34
C LYS A 332 0.22 0.94 -19.85
N TYR A 333 -0.75 1.35 -20.64
CA TYR A 333 -2.14 0.95 -20.50
C TYR A 333 -2.56 0.00 -21.62
N ARG A 334 -3.44 -0.95 -21.30
CA ARG A 334 -4.18 -1.76 -22.27
C ARG A 334 -5.66 -1.70 -21.91
N VAL A 335 -6.46 -1.21 -22.83
CA VAL A 335 -7.92 -1.11 -22.72
C VAL A 335 -8.51 -2.36 -23.35
N ASN A 336 -9.38 -3.02 -22.62
CA ASN A 336 -10.03 -4.28 -23.01
C ASN A 336 -9.07 -5.40 -23.45
N PRO A 337 -7.94 -5.64 -22.73
CA PRO A 337 -7.16 -6.82 -23.01
C PRO A 337 -8.00 -8.09 -22.78
N SER A 338 -7.72 -9.13 -23.57
CA SER A 338 -8.28 -10.45 -23.31
C SER A 338 -7.64 -11.02 -22.05
N VAL A 339 -8.44 -11.33 -21.06
CA VAL A 339 -8.00 -11.91 -19.79
C VAL A 339 -8.74 -13.20 -19.48
N LYS A 340 -8.02 -14.17 -18.93
CA LYS A 340 -8.59 -15.45 -18.50
C LYS A 340 -9.04 -15.32 -17.03
N PRO A 341 -10.14 -15.94 -16.62
CA PRO A 341 -10.57 -15.95 -15.21
C PRO A 341 -9.46 -16.43 -14.25
N ALA A 342 -8.62 -17.35 -14.69
CA ALA A 342 -7.50 -17.88 -13.91
C ALA A 342 -6.44 -16.80 -13.54
N GLU A 343 -6.39 -15.67 -14.23
CA GLU A 343 -5.45 -14.58 -13.90
C GLU A 343 -5.78 -13.88 -12.58
N PHE A 344 -7.03 -14.00 -12.13
CA PHE A 344 -7.49 -13.43 -10.86
C PHE A 344 -7.53 -14.47 -9.73
N ALA A 345 -7.49 -15.75 -10.06
CA ALA A 345 -7.49 -16.83 -9.09
C ALA A 345 -6.13 -16.98 -8.41
N LYS A 346 -6.13 -17.51 -7.18
CA LYS A 346 -4.89 -17.86 -6.48
C LYS A 346 -4.07 -18.82 -7.33
N PRO A 347 -2.76 -18.57 -7.53
CA PRO A 347 -1.88 -19.53 -8.20
C PRO A 347 -2.00 -20.90 -7.53
N LYS A 348 -2.00 -21.97 -8.34
CA LYS A 348 -1.91 -23.32 -7.81
C LYS A 348 -0.44 -23.59 -7.44
N ASP A 349 -0.23 -24.08 -6.23
CA ASP A 349 1.07 -24.53 -5.74
C ASP A 349 1.61 -25.67 -6.59
#